data_ced6e584626565f5240ac3d5d18b1c08
#
_entry.id   ced6e584626565f5240ac3d5d18b1c08
#
_cell.length_a   1.000
_cell.length_b   1.000
_cell.length_c   1.000
_cell.angle_alpha   90.00
_cell.angle_beta   90.00
_cell.angle_gamma   90.00
#
_symmetry.space_group_name_H-M   'P 1'
#
loop_
_entity.id
_entity.type
_entity.pdbx_description
1 polymer ?
#
loop_
_entity_poly.entity_id
_entity_poly.type
_entity_poly.pdbx_seq_one_letter_code
_entity_poly.pdbx_strand_id
1 'polypeptide(L)'
;MDLQNPTKKMSKSDETYKGVILLLDDEKTIRKKIMSAVTDSESKVYYNPETKPGISNLLIIYSSLKEISIKDAEEHFKDYNYGNLKKEVADLVVEVLTDIQIKYNKLINSTEIDEILDKGREITNKIAKEKLEDVFGKVGLGRY
;
A
#
# COMPACT_ATOMS: atom_id res chain seq x y z
N MET A 1 -4.17 2.31 -9.32
CA MET A 1 -5.28 1.53 -9.89
C MET A 1 -4.78 0.10 -10.13
N ASP A 2 -5.66 -0.84 -10.48
CA ASP A 2 -5.29 -2.23 -10.78
C ASP A 2 -4.35 -2.31 -12.01
N LEU A 3 -3.37 -3.21 -11.98
CA LEU A 3 -2.35 -3.32 -13.05
C LEU A 3 -2.88 -4.03 -14.30
N GLN A 4 -3.92 -4.86 -14.17
CA GLN A 4 -4.55 -5.56 -15.28
C GLN A 4 -5.80 -4.83 -15.80
N ASN A 5 -6.43 -4.03 -14.96
CA ASN A 5 -7.55 -3.18 -15.30
C ASN A 5 -7.38 -1.76 -14.71
N PRO A 6 -6.60 -0.90 -15.35
CA PRO A 6 -6.21 0.40 -14.80
C PRO A 6 -7.36 1.40 -14.63
N THR A 7 -8.58 1.06 -15.05
CA THR A 7 -9.80 1.84 -14.78
C THR A 7 -10.47 1.46 -13.45
N LYS A 8 -10.06 0.34 -12.83
CA LYS A 8 -10.56 -0.12 -11.55
C LYS A 8 -9.52 0.11 -10.44
N LYS A 9 -10.01 0.32 -9.21
CA LYS A 9 -9.14 0.35 -8.03
C LYS A 9 -8.65 -1.06 -7.70
N MET A 10 -7.40 -1.20 -7.25
CA MET A 10 -6.89 -2.46 -6.67
C MET A 10 -7.83 -2.95 -5.56
N SER A 11 -8.18 -4.23 -5.58
CA SER A 11 -9.08 -4.84 -4.60
C SER A 11 -8.45 -6.06 -3.95
N LYS A 12 -8.53 -6.16 -2.62
CA LYS A 12 -8.11 -7.35 -1.87
C LYS A 12 -8.99 -8.58 -2.12
N SER A 13 -10.18 -8.38 -2.70
CA SER A 13 -11.11 -9.45 -3.08
C SER A 13 -10.91 -9.94 -4.52
N ASP A 14 -9.85 -9.50 -5.21
CA ASP A 14 -9.50 -10.07 -6.53
C ASP A 14 -8.96 -11.49 -6.34
N GLU A 15 -9.62 -12.47 -6.93
CA GLU A 15 -9.27 -13.89 -6.80
C GLU A 15 -7.90 -14.22 -7.38
N THR A 16 -7.45 -13.47 -8.38
CA THR A 16 -6.19 -13.75 -9.09
C THR A 16 -4.99 -13.04 -8.50
N TYR A 17 -5.20 -11.94 -7.79
CA TYR A 17 -4.17 -11.01 -7.27
C TYR A 17 -3.14 -10.54 -8.32
N LYS A 18 -3.40 -10.73 -9.61
CA LYS A 18 -2.47 -10.35 -10.70
C LYS A 18 -2.36 -8.84 -10.87
N GLY A 19 -3.46 -8.13 -10.66
CA GLY A 19 -3.54 -6.67 -10.78
C GLY A 19 -3.22 -5.92 -9.48
N VAL A 20 -2.99 -6.62 -8.38
CA VAL A 20 -2.83 -6.05 -7.03
C VAL A 20 -1.44 -6.33 -6.49
N ILE A 21 -0.75 -5.30 -5.99
CA ILE A 21 0.51 -5.45 -5.24
C ILE A 21 0.17 -5.49 -3.76
N LEU A 22 0.55 -6.57 -3.09
CA LEU A 22 0.42 -6.71 -1.65
C LEU A 22 1.71 -6.22 -0.96
N LEU A 23 1.60 -5.65 0.23
CA LEU A 23 2.76 -5.13 0.98
C LEU A 23 3.80 -6.21 1.30
N LEU A 24 3.38 -7.47 1.39
CA LEU A 24 4.26 -8.61 1.69
C LEU A 24 4.56 -9.48 0.46
N ASP A 25 4.25 -9.02 -0.76
CA ASP A 25 4.72 -9.70 -1.98
C ASP A 25 6.26 -9.69 -2.00
N ASP A 26 6.85 -10.81 -2.41
CA ASP A 26 8.30 -10.87 -2.63
C ASP A 26 8.73 -10.06 -3.88
N GLU A 27 10.00 -9.71 -3.95
CA GLU A 27 10.56 -8.91 -5.06
C GLU A 27 10.22 -9.50 -6.43
N LYS A 28 10.35 -10.81 -6.61
CA LYS A 28 10.08 -11.49 -7.88
C LYS A 28 8.61 -11.36 -8.28
N THR A 29 7.72 -11.48 -7.31
CA THR A 29 6.27 -11.34 -7.51
C THR A 29 5.91 -9.91 -7.88
N ILE A 30 6.45 -8.90 -7.17
CA ILE A 30 6.25 -7.48 -7.47
C ILE A 30 6.69 -7.17 -8.90
N ARG A 31 7.92 -7.56 -9.25
CA ARG A 31 8.47 -7.35 -10.60
C ARG A 31 7.60 -8.01 -11.67
N LYS A 32 7.19 -9.24 -11.48
CA LYS A 32 6.32 -9.98 -12.40
C LYS A 32 4.99 -9.26 -12.61
N LYS A 33 4.36 -8.80 -11.54
CA LYS A 33 3.08 -8.08 -11.60
C LYS A 33 3.21 -6.77 -12.39
N ILE A 34 4.22 -5.95 -12.11
CA ILE A 34 4.42 -4.67 -12.80
C ILE A 34 4.82 -4.91 -14.27
N MET A 35 5.71 -5.85 -14.56
CA MET A 35 6.07 -6.17 -15.94
C MET A 35 4.89 -6.68 -16.76
N SER A 36 3.93 -7.36 -16.14
CA SER A 36 2.71 -7.84 -16.79
C SER A 36 1.57 -6.80 -16.84
N ALA A 37 1.75 -5.61 -16.29
CA ALA A 37 0.74 -4.55 -16.31
C ALA A 37 0.28 -4.25 -17.75
N VAL A 38 -1.03 -4.04 -17.92
CA VAL A 38 -1.62 -3.76 -19.23
C VAL A 38 -1.16 -2.39 -19.71
N THR A 39 -0.76 -2.33 -20.99
CA THR A 39 -0.36 -1.10 -21.68
C THR A 39 -0.95 -1.11 -23.11
N ASP A 40 -1.05 0.07 -23.71
CA ASP A 40 -1.45 0.21 -25.12
C ASP A 40 -0.33 -0.21 -26.08
N SER A 41 -0.57 -0.11 -27.41
CA SER A 41 0.36 -0.49 -28.46
C SER A 41 1.16 0.67 -29.07
N GLU A 42 0.97 1.92 -28.62
CA GLU A 42 1.61 3.10 -29.22
C GLU A 42 3.10 3.22 -28.90
N SER A 43 3.55 2.61 -27.81
CA SER A 43 4.96 2.63 -27.33
C SER A 43 5.50 3.99 -26.92
N LYS A 44 4.65 5.02 -26.75
CA LYS A 44 5.04 6.34 -26.26
C LYS A 44 4.57 6.54 -24.82
N VAL A 45 5.45 7.06 -23.97
CA VAL A 45 5.16 7.35 -22.57
C VAL A 45 4.68 8.79 -22.42
N TYR A 46 3.41 8.96 -22.13
CA TYR A 46 2.80 10.22 -21.71
C TYR A 46 1.52 9.96 -20.90
N TYR A 47 1.14 10.94 -20.11
CA TYR A 47 -0.04 10.85 -19.26
C TYR A 47 -1.31 11.20 -20.01
N ASN A 48 -2.17 10.22 -20.20
CA ASN A 48 -3.54 10.41 -20.69
C ASN A 48 -4.42 9.29 -20.14
N PRO A 49 -5.21 9.54 -19.07
CA PRO A 49 -6.04 8.51 -18.44
C PRO A 49 -7.13 7.92 -19.35
N GLU A 50 -7.56 8.67 -20.35
CA GLU A 50 -8.64 8.23 -21.26
C GLU A 50 -8.11 7.27 -22.34
N THR A 51 -6.99 7.62 -22.97
CA THR A 51 -6.45 6.84 -24.09
C THR A 51 -5.33 5.88 -23.67
N LYS A 52 -4.65 6.16 -22.57
CA LYS A 52 -3.50 5.40 -22.04
C LYS A 52 -3.64 5.11 -20.53
N PRO A 53 -4.75 4.48 -20.10
CA PRO A 53 -4.99 4.28 -18.67
C PRO A 53 -3.88 3.45 -17.98
N GLY A 54 -3.29 2.47 -18.67
CA GLY A 54 -2.20 1.65 -18.13
C GLY A 54 -0.91 2.42 -17.90
N ILE A 55 -0.46 3.19 -18.89
CA ILE A 55 0.74 4.04 -18.77
C ILE A 55 0.51 5.14 -17.74
N SER A 56 -0.66 5.79 -17.77
CA SER A 56 -1.03 6.81 -16.79
C SER A 56 -1.01 6.26 -15.36
N ASN A 57 -1.47 5.01 -15.15
CA ASN A 57 -1.40 4.36 -13.85
C ASN A 57 0.06 4.15 -13.39
N LEU A 58 0.96 3.70 -14.25
CA LEU A 58 2.36 3.52 -13.91
C LEU A 58 3.06 4.87 -13.60
N LEU A 59 2.75 5.93 -14.36
CA LEU A 59 3.25 7.27 -14.10
C LEU A 59 2.75 7.81 -12.76
N ILE A 60 1.47 7.58 -12.39
CA ILE A 60 0.93 7.95 -11.09
C ILE A 60 1.65 7.20 -9.96
N ILE A 61 1.89 5.90 -10.12
CA ILE A 61 2.61 5.11 -9.12
C ILE A 61 4.02 5.69 -8.93
N TYR A 62 4.74 5.92 -10.02
CA TYR A 62 6.10 6.47 -9.97
C TYR A 62 6.15 7.86 -9.35
N SER A 63 5.31 8.79 -9.82
CA SER A 63 5.27 10.17 -9.33
C SER A 63 4.93 10.24 -7.84
N SER A 64 3.97 9.40 -7.40
CA SER A 64 3.55 9.35 -5.99
C SER A 64 4.65 8.82 -5.07
N LEU A 65 5.40 7.79 -5.50
CA LEU A 65 6.47 7.20 -4.70
C LEU A 65 7.75 8.05 -4.70
N LYS A 66 8.01 8.79 -5.77
CA LYS A 66 9.14 9.75 -5.87
C LYS A 66 8.81 11.15 -5.33
N GLU A 67 7.54 11.40 -4.96
CA GLU A 67 7.06 12.71 -4.51
C GLU A 67 7.32 13.84 -5.53
N ILE A 68 7.18 13.52 -6.83
CA ILE A 68 7.33 14.46 -7.94
C ILE A 68 6.01 14.68 -8.68
N SER A 69 5.95 15.72 -9.52
CA SER A 69 4.77 15.94 -10.35
C SER A 69 4.67 14.89 -11.48
N ILE A 70 3.44 14.67 -11.99
CA ILE A 70 3.23 13.79 -13.16
C ILE A 70 3.98 14.33 -14.38
N LYS A 71 4.09 15.66 -14.53
CA LYS A 71 4.85 16.29 -15.62
C LYS A 71 6.34 15.96 -15.54
N ASP A 72 6.91 15.98 -14.35
CA ASP A 72 8.33 15.63 -14.17
C ASP A 72 8.56 14.13 -14.46
N ALA A 73 7.60 13.28 -14.08
CA ALA A 73 7.64 11.86 -14.42
C ALA A 73 7.52 11.63 -15.94
N GLU A 74 6.64 12.36 -16.66
CA GLU A 74 6.54 12.31 -18.12
C GLU A 74 7.84 12.73 -18.79
N GLU A 75 8.44 13.83 -18.36
CA GLU A 75 9.71 14.33 -18.93
C GLU A 75 10.86 13.32 -18.70
N HIS A 76 10.90 12.70 -17.50
CA HIS A 76 11.86 11.65 -17.18
C HIS A 76 11.73 10.44 -18.11
N PHE A 77 10.50 10.03 -18.44
CA PHE A 77 10.25 8.83 -19.23
C PHE A 77 9.99 9.07 -20.73
N LYS A 78 10.09 10.30 -21.23
CA LYS A 78 9.70 10.64 -22.59
C LYS A 78 10.40 9.81 -23.68
N ASP A 79 11.65 9.42 -23.45
CA ASP A 79 12.47 8.63 -24.38
C ASP A 79 12.51 7.13 -24.02
N TYR A 80 11.71 6.71 -23.03
CA TYR A 80 11.67 5.33 -22.59
C TYR A 80 10.68 4.50 -23.43
N ASN A 81 11.03 3.25 -23.68
CA ASN A 81 10.04 2.25 -24.07
C ASN A 81 9.27 1.71 -22.84
N TYR A 82 8.15 1.05 -23.06
CA TYR A 82 7.31 0.52 -21.97
C TYR A 82 8.02 -0.51 -21.09
N GLY A 83 8.96 -1.28 -21.64
CA GLY A 83 9.76 -2.23 -20.89
C GLY A 83 10.66 -1.53 -19.86
N ASN A 84 11.34 -0.46 -20.28
CA ASN A 84 12.20 0.32 -19.39
C ASN A 84 11.39 1.09 -18.34
N LEU A 85 10.27 1.70 -18.71
CA LEU A 85 9.33 2.31 -17.76
C LEU A 85 8.89 1.31 -16.69
N LYS A 86 8.38 0.14 -17.09
CA LYS A 86 7.91 -0.90 -16.15
C LYS A 86 9.03 -1.38 -15.26
N LYS A 87 10.24 -1.54 -15.79
CA LYS A 87 11.41 -1.97 -15.02
C LYS A 87 11.74 -0.95 -13.93
N GLU A 88 11.82 0.34 -14.26
CA GLU A 88 12.16 1.38 -13.30
C GLU A 88 11.06 1.57 -12.26
N VAL A 89 9.79 1.52 -12.67
CA VAL A 89 8.66 1.51 -11.71
C VAL A 89 8.73 0.30 -10.78
N ALA A 90 9.09 -0.88 -11.30
CA ALA A 90 9.23 -2.08 -10.48
C ALA A 90 10.40 -1.96 -9.49
N ASP A 91 11.54 -1.42 -9.92
CA ASP A 91 12.70 -1.17 -9.04
C ASP A 91 12.31 -0.26 -7.88
N LEU A 92 11.63 0.85 -8.16
CA LEU A 92 11.17 1.79 -7.14
C LEU A 92 10.16 1.16 -6.16
N VAL A 93 9.17 0.41 -6.67
CA VAL A 93 8.18 -0.25 -5.81
C VAL A 93 8.83 -1.30 -4.92
N VAL A 94 9.79 -2.06 -5.44
CA VAL A 94 10.57 -3.03 -4.65
C VAL A 94 11.35 -2.32 -3.54
N GLU A 95 12.04 -1.22 -3.85
CA GLU A 95 12.78 -0.43 -2.87
C GLU A 95 11.89 0.00 -1.71
N VAL A 96 10.75 0.65 -2.01
CA VAL A 96 9.81 1.15 -1.00
C VAL A 96 9.21 0.01 -0.16
N LEU A 97 8.81 -1.09 -0.81
CA LEU A 97 8.21 -2.21 -0.09
C LEU A 97 9.23 -2.99 0.74
N THR A 98 10.48 -3.06 0.31
CA THR A 98 11.57 -3.69 1.09
C THR A 98 11.76 -2.98 2.42
N ASP A 99 11.76 -1.65 2.44
CA ASP A 99 11.88 -0.88 3.68
C ASP A 99 10.72 -1.14 4.66
N ILE A 100 9.50 -1.24 4.11
CA ILE A 100 8.32 -1.59 4.91
C ILE A 100 8.43 -3.01 5.46
N GLN A 101 8.86 -3.97 4.63
CA GLN A 101 8.99 -5.38 5.01
C GLN A 101 10.08 -5.61 6.07
N ILE A 102 11.18 -4.87 5.99
CA ILE A 102 12.23 -4.91 7.02
C ILE A 102 11.65 -4.47 8.38
N LYS A 103 10.92 -3.36 8.42
CA LYS A 103 10.27 -2.86 9.64
C LYS A 103 9.21 -3.83 10.16
N TYR A 104 8.39 -4.36 9.27
CA TYR A 104 7.37 -5.36 9.58
C TYR A 104 8.00 -6.62 10.21
N ASN A 105 9.02 -7.18 9.57
CA ASN A 105 9.70 -8.38 10.08
C ASN A 105 10.39 -8.16 11.43
N LYS A 106 10.93 -6.96 11.67
CA LYS A 106 11.49 -6.61 12.96
C LYS A 106 10.42 -6.60 14.05
N LEU A 107 9.26 -5.98 13.78
CA LEU A 107 8.18 -5.86 14.75
C LEU A 107 7.49 -7.20 15.05
N ILE A 108 7.18 -7.99 14.01
CA ILE A 108 6.46 -9.27 14.21
C ILE A 108 7.28 -10.32 14.97
N ASN A 109 8.62 -10.20 14.94
CA ASN A 109 9.53 -11.07 15.67
C ASN A 109 10.00 -10.48 17.01
N SER A 110 9.37 -9.39 17.50
CA SER A 110 9.66 -8.74 18.77
C SER A 110 8.48 -8.83 19.73
N THR A 111 8.69 -8.53 21.00
CA THR A 111 7.64 -8.37 22.04
C THR A 111 7.02 -6.98 22.04
N GLU A 112 7.50 -6.05 21.21
CA GLU A 112 7.13 -4.63 21.26
C GLU A 112 5.63 -4.40 21.04
N ILE A 113 5.01 -5.18 20.15
CA ILE A 113 3.56 -5.09 19.88
C ILE A 113 2.77 -5.53 21.12
N ASP A 114 3.17 -6.66 21.74
CA ASP A 114 2.51 -7.17 22.94
C ASP A 114 2.65 -6.20 24.11
N GLU A 115 3.81 -5.60 24.29
CA GLU A 115 4.06 -4.59 25.33
C GLU A 115 3.18 -3.34 25.13
N ILE A 116 3.01 -2.87 23.90
CA ILE A 116 2.12 -1.75 23.57
C ILE A 116 0.65 -2.11 23.84
N LEU A 117 0.22 -3.31 23.43
CA LEU A 117 -1.13 -3.78 23.67
C LEU A 117 -1.42 -3.97 25.15
N ASP A 118 -0.49 -4.51 25.93
CA ASP A 118 -0.62 -4.68 27.39
C ASP A 118 -0.72 -3.35 28.12
N LYS A 119 0.13 -2.38 27.78
CA LYS A 119 0.03 -1.02 28.34
C LYS A 119 -1.33 -0.37 27.99
N GLY A 120 -1.77 -0.51 26.73
CA GLY A 120 -3.09 -0.02 26.30
C GLY A 120 -4.23 -0.67 27.09
N ARG A 121 -4.17 -1.98 27.29
CA ARG A 121 -5.13 -2.74 28.09
C ARG A 121 -5.20 -2.27 29.54
N GLU A 122 -4.05 -2.06 30.19
CA GLU A 122 -3.99 -1.57 31.58
C GLU A 122 -4.64 -0.19 31.71
N ILE A 123 -4.31 0.75 30.82
CA ILE A 123 -4.86 2.10 30.83
C ILE A 123 -6.40 2.06 30.61
N THR A 124 -6.82 1.34 29.59
CA THR A 124 -8.26 1.27 29.24
C THR A 124 -9.08 0.54 30.30
N ASN A 125 -8.54 -0.54 30.89
CA ASN A 125 -9.20 -1.26 31.98
C ASN A 125 -9.36 -0.37 33.23
N LYS A 126 -8.37 0.44 33.56
CA LYS A 126 -8.46 1.39 34.69
C LYS A 126 -9.61 2.37 34.47
N ILE A 127 -9.64 3.03 33.30
CA ILE A 127 -10.69 4.01 32.95
C ILE A 127 -12.08 3.35 32.93
N ALA A 128 -12.16 2.16 32.32
CA ALA A 128 -13.42 1.43 32.21
C ALA A 128 -13.92 1.00 33.59
N LYS A 129 -13.05 0.53 34.49
CA LYS A 129 -13.41 0.10 35.85
C LYS A 129 -13.93 1.27 36.68
N GLU A 130 -13.21 2.40 36.69
CA GLU A 130 -13.64 3.62 37.37
C GLU A 130 -15.04 4.07 36.90
N LYS A 131 -15.26 4.02 35.57
CA LYS A 131 -16.57 4.37 35.00
C LYS A 131 -17.67 3.40 35.35
N LEU A 132 -17.40 2.11 35.35
CA LEU A 132 -18.36 1.07 35.74
C LEU A 132 -18.74 1.18 37.20
N GLU A 133 -17.78 1.42 38.08
CA GLU A 133 -18.04 1.63 39.53
C GLU A 133 -18.95 2.83 39.76
N ASP A 134 -18.71 3.96 39.08
CA ASP A 134 -19.59 5.14 39.14
C ASP A 134 -21.00 4.82 38.63
N VAL A 135 -21.15 4.10 37.52
CA VAL A 135 -22.44 3.70 36.98
C VAL A 135 -23.17 2.73 37.91
N PHE A 136 -22.49 1.71 38.41
CA PHE A 136 -23.08 0.74 39.34
C PHE A 136 -23.54 1.39 40.64
N GLY A 137 -22.76 2.35 41.15
CA GLY A 137 -23.18 3.14 42.33
C GLY A 137 -24.46 3.94 42.08
N LYS A 138 -24.57 4.58 40.91
CA LYS A 138 -25.77 5.38 40.54
C LYS A 138 -27.03 4.56 40.30
N VAL A 139 -26.92 3.37 39.77
CA VAL A 139 -28.06 2.49 39.45
C VAL A 139 -28.37 1.45 40.55
N GLY A 140 -27.59 1.44 41.64
CA GLY A 140 -27.77 0.51 42.74
C GLY A 140 -27.37 -0.95 42.42
N LEU A 141 -26.57 -1.19 41.41
CA LEU A 141 -26.07 -2.49 40.97
C LEU A 141 -24.65 -2.76 41.53
N GLY A 142 -24.42 -2.56 42.77
CA GLY A 142 -23.15 -2.87 43.41
C GLY A 142 -23.35 -3.32 44.83
N ARG A 143 -22.71 -4.41 45.25
CA ARG A 143 -22.52 -4.68 46.68
C ARG A 143 -21.24 -3.99 47.09
N TYR A 144 -21.34 -2.95 47.90
CA TYR A 144 -20.21 -2.27 48.56
C TYR A 144 -19.82 -3.02 49.83
#